data_dd22f689b69b9ed17f7297f8c5d13f2b
#
_entry.id   dd22f689b69b9ed17f7297f8c5d13f2b
#
_cell.length_a   1.000
_cell.length_b   1.000
_cell.length_c   1.000
_cell.angle_alpha   90.00
_cell.angle_beta   90.00
_cell.angle_gamma   90.00
#
_symmetry.space_group_name_H-M   'P 1'
#
loop_
_entity.id
_entity.type
_entity.pdbx_description
1 polymer ?
#
loop_
_entity_poly.entity_id
_entity_poly.type
_entity_poly.pdbx_seq_one_letter_code
_entity_poly.pdbx_strand_id
1 'polypeptide(L)'
;MIVVKYFKLAWAFVCAFWILWVKFPHLSSTQKLSAIQQWSIQTLEVLNVRLEKPLHVELLRISEQPQLLVANHVSWVDALIIQAIQPSIFVAKAEVKQWPVVGAIATACGVIYVKRSSPSSARRMVDDAAHALRNGFHVACFPEGTSSEGLEVKALHANMFETAIRQD
;
A
#
# COMPACT_ATOMS: atom_id res chain seq x y z
N MET A 1 -4.52 3.27 -29.86
CA MET A 1 -5.15 3.36 -28.52
C MET A 1 -4.29 2.71 -27.42
N ILE A 2 -3.78 1.49 -27.60
CA ILE A 2 -2.95 0.77 -26.62
C ILE A 2 -1.62 1.50 -26.35
N VAL A 3 -0.88 1.93 -27.37
CA VAL A 3 0.42 2.62 -27.25
C VAL A 3 0.32 3.89 -26.40
N VAL A 4 -0.76 4.65 -26.53
CA VAL A 4 -1.00 5.86 -25.72
C VAL A 4 -1.17 5.53 -24.24
N LYS A 5 -1.79 4.40 -23.89
CA LYS A 5 -1.93 3.96 -22.50
C LYS A 5 -0.57 3.59 -21.88
N TYR A 6 0.28 2.86 -22.60
CA TYR A 6 1.64 2.54 -22.13
C TYR A 6 2.48 3.79 -21.94
N PHE A 7 2.40 4.76 -22.87
CA PHE A 7 3.10 6.03 -22.71
C PHE A 7 2.63 6.83 -21.48
N LYS A 8 1.31 6.92 -21.28
CA LYS A 8 0.75 7.58 -20.09
C LYS A 8 1.15 6.88 -18.80
N LEU A 9 1.17 5.54 -18.78
CA LEU A 9 1.60 4.76 -17.62
C LEU A 9 3.10 4.98 -17.33
N ALA A 10 3.95 4.92 -18.35
CA ALA A 10 5.36 5.23 -18.21
C ALA A 10 5.58 6.66 -17.66
N TRP A 11 4.84 7.62 -18.18
CA TRP A 11 4.83 8.99 -17.70
C TRP A 11 4.39 9.10 -16.23
N ALA A 12 3.37 8.37 -15.81
CA ALA A 12 2.94 8.34 -14.40
C ALA A 12 4.07 7.86 -13.47
N PHE A 13 4.87 6.86 -13.88
CA PHE A 13 6.04 6.41 -13.12
C PHE A 13 7.17 7.45 -13.13
N VAL A 14 7.42 8.15 -14.24
CA VAL A 14 8.38 9.26 -14.29
C VAL A 14 7.95 10.36 -13.32
N CYS A 15 6.68 10.71 -13.29
CA CYS A 15 6.12 11.66 -12.32
C CYS A 15 6.30 11.18 -10.88
N ALA A 16 6.07 9.88 -10.59
CA ALA A 16 6.32 9.31 -9.27
C ALA A 16 7.78 9.50 -8.83
N PHE A 17 8.73 9.20 -9.71
CA PHE A 17 10.16 9.43 -9.43
C PHE A 17 10.47 10.90 -9.14
N TRP A 18 9.97 11.80 -9.96
CA TRP A 18 10.15 13.22 -9.73
C TRP A 18 9.58 13.67 -8.39
N ILE A 19 8.38 13.23 -8.04
CA ILE A 19 7.75 13.49 -6.73
C ILE A 19 8.63 12.97 -5.60
N LEU A 20 9.12 11.73 -5.69
CA LEU A 20 9.94 11.09 -4.67
C LEU A 20 11.28 11.79 -4.44
N TRP A 21 11.98 12.15 -5.53
CA TRP A 21 13.33 12.70 -5.44
C TRP A 21 13.34 14.20 -5.17
N VAL A 22 12.35 14.94 -5.69
CA VAL A 22 12.33 16.41 -5.61
C VAL A 22 11.39 16.90 -4.50
N LYS A 23 10.19 16.34 -4.38
CA LYS A 23 9.19 16.82 -3.40
C LYS A 23 9.30 16.16 -2.04
N PHE A 24 9.42 14.82 -1.98
CA PHE A 24 9.37 14.06 -0.71
C PHE A 24 10.36 14.53 0.36
N PRO A 25 11.61 14.92 0.07
CA PRO A 25 12.51 15.41 1.10
C PRO A 25 11.99 16.64 1.87
N HIS A 26 11.11 17.42 1.23
CA HIS A 26 10.57 18.66 1.77
C HIS A 26 9.15 18.54 2.31
N LEU A 27 8.51 17.36 2.20
CA LEU A 27 7.14 17.12 2.63
C LEU A 27 7.09 16.51 4.04
N SER A 28 6.08 16.94 4.82
CA SER A 28 5.68 16.25 6.06
C SER A 28 5.10 14.87 5.74
N SER A 29 4.99 14.01 6.76
CA SER A 29 4.43 12.65 6.60
C SER A 29 3.00 12.67 6.01
N THR A 30 2.16 13.59 6.46
CA THR A 30 0.80 13.76 5.95
C THR A 30 0.77 14.23 4.49
N GLN A 31 1.65 15.15 4.13
CA GLN A 31 1.78 15.63 2.74
C GLN A 31 2.29 14.52 1.81
N LYS A 32 3.19 13.66 2.28
CA LYS A 32 3.65 12.48 1.54
C LYS A 32 2.49 11.53 1.23
N LEU A 33 1.68 11.20 2.24
CA LEU A 33 0.50 10.35 2.06
C LEU A 33 -0.49 10.96 1.06
N SER A 34 -0.75 12.26 1.15
CA SER A 34 -1.62 12.95 0.17
C SER A 34 -1.06 12.90 -1.25
N ALA A 35 0.25 13.07 -1.42
CA ALA A 35 0.89 12.96 -2.73
C ALA A 35 0.81 11.53 -3.32
N ILE A 36 0.99 10.51 -2.48
CA ILE A 36 0.82 9.10 -2.86
C ILE A 36 -0.64 8.84 -3.29
N GLN A 37 -1.60 9.33 -2.52
CA GLN A 37 -3.02 9.18 -2.84
C GLN A 37 -3.36 9.78 -4.20
N GLN A 38 -2.96 11.03 -4.45
CA GLN A 38 -3.21 11.70 -5.72
C GLN A 38 -2.57 10.96 -6.90
N TRP A 39 -1.31 10.52 -6.75
CA TRP A 39 -0.63 9.74 -7.77
C TRP A 39 -1.34 8.40 -8.03
N SER A 40 -1.82 7.73 -7.00
CA SER A 40 -2.57 6.47 -7.13
C SER A 40 -3.89 6.67 -7.89
N ILE A 41 -4.65 7.73 -7.57
CA ILE A 41 -5.88 8.08 -8.28
C ILE A 41 -5.58 8.33 -9.77
N GLN A 42 -4.60 9.16 -10.09
CA GLN A 42 -4.22 9.46 -11.47
C GLN A 42 -3.77 8.20 -12.23
N THR A 43 -3.03 7.30 -11.56
CA THR A 43 -2.58 6.05 -12.18
C THR A 43 -3.76 5.10 -12.47
N LEU A 44 -4.73 4.99 -11.56
CA LEU A 44 -5.95 4.22 -11.78
C LEU A 44 -6.78 4.78 -12.94
N GLU A 45 -6.88 6.10 -13.10
CA GLU A 45 -7.52 6.74 -14.24
C GLU A 45 -6.82 6.39 -15.57
N VAL A 46 -5.48 6.42 -15.61
CA VAL A 46 -4.69 6.01 -16.78
C VAL A 46 -4.94 4.54 -17.14
N LEU A 47 -5.07 3.68 -16.13
CA LEU A 47 -5.40 2.27 -16.30
C LEU A 47 -6.86 2.04 -16.69
N ASN A 48 -7.71 3.06 -16.63
CA ASN A 48 -9.16 3.00 -16.81
C ASN A 48 -9.83 2.07 -15.78
N VAL A 49 -9.31 2.06 -14.55
CA VAL A 49 -9.90 1.35 -13.42
C VAL A 49 -10.91 2.28 -12.75
N ARG A 50 -12.15 1.81 -12.68
CA ARG A 50 -13.23 2.51 -11.97
C ARG A 50 -13.48 1.86 -10.64
N LEU A 51 -13.49 2.65 -9.58
CA LEU A 51 -13.87 2.18 -8.26
C LEU A 51 -15.38 2.22 -8.15
N GLU A 52 -16.02 1.07 -8.10
CA GLU A 52 -17.41 0.99 -7.66
C GLU A 52 -17.41 1.24 -6.15
N LYS A 53 -18.21 2.20 -5.70
CA LYS A 53 -18.33 2.54 -4.28
C LYS A 53 -19.31 1.59 -3.58
N PRO A 54 -18.87 0.48 -3.00
CA PRO A 54 -19.72 -0.26 -2.09
C PRO A 54 -19.93 0.58 -0.81
N LEU A 55 -21.09 0.45 -0.20
CA LEU A 55 -21.52 1.18 1.01
C LEU A 55 -20.44 1.19 2.12
N HIS A 56 -19.60 0.15 2.17
CA HIS A 56 -18.58 -0.04 3.19
C HIS A 56 -17.31 0.83 2.99
N VAL A 57 -17.05 1.37 1.79
CA VAL A 57 -15.88 2.27 1.56
C VAL A 57 -16.08 3.60 2.29
N GLU A 58 -17.31 4.05 2.47
CA GLU A 58 -17.60 5.25 3.27
C GLU A 58 -17.25 5.03 4.75
N LEU A 59 -17.45 3.83 5.28
CA LEU A 59 -17.09 3.49 6.66
C LEU A 59 -15.57 3.54 6.91
N LEU A 60 -14.75 3.18 5.92
CA LEU A 60 -13.29 3.29 6.01
C LEU A 60 -12.82 4.75 6.10
N ARG A 61 -13.56 5.68 5.46
CA ARG A 61 -13.25 7.12 5.49
C ARG A 61 -13.76 7.82 6.75
N ILE A 62 -14.72 7.23 7.45
CA ILE A 62 -15.35 7.83 8.63
C ILE A 62 -14.49 7.61 9.89
N SER A 63 -13.62 6.61 9.89
CA SER A 63 -12.75 6.38 11.04
C SER A 63 -11.57 7.34 11.01
N GLU A 64 -11.56 8.28 11.95
CA GLU A 64 -10.38 9.11 12.24
C GLU A 64 -9.28 8.30 12.97
N GLN A 65 -9.64 7.12 13.47
CA GLN A 65 -8.72 6.23 14.17
C GLN A 65 -7.87 5.43 13.17
N PRO A 66 -6.57 5.29 13.42
CA PRO A 66 -5.69 4.43 12.63
C PRO A 66 -6.23 2.99 12.56
N GLN A 67 -6.21 2.40 11.40
CA GLN A 67 -6.78 1.07 11.15
C GLN A 67 -5.79 0.16 10.44
N LEU A 68 -5.86 -1.14 10.75
CA LEU A 68 -5.25 -2.19 9.95
C LEU A 68 -6.23 -2.57 8.83
N LEU A 69 -5.90 -2.21 7.60
CA LEU A 69 -6.65 -2.56 6.40
C LEU A 69 -6.18 -3.90 5.86
N VAL A 70 -7.10 -4.82 5.72
CA VAL A 70 -6.84 -6.19 5.26
C VAL A 70 -7.65 -6.45 4.00
N ALA A 71 -6.99 -6.92 2.95
CA ALA A 71 -7.64 -7.25 1.68
C ALA A 71 -7.07 -8.55 1.09
N ASN A 72 -7.85 -9.23 0.26
CA ASN A 72 -7.34 -10.25 -0.65
C ASN A 72 -6.47 -9.61 -1.73
N HIS A 73 -5.62 -10.41 -2.40
CA HIS A 73 -4.62 -9.90 -3.33
C HIS A 73 -4.71 -10.56 -4.70
N VAL A 74 -5.07 -9.78 -5.71
CA VAL A 74 -5.17 -10.22 -7.09
C VAL A 74 -4.04 -9.63 -7.94
N SER A 75 -3.71 -8.34 -7.72
CA SER A 75 -2.78 -7.63 -8.60
C SER A 75 -2.09 -6.49 -7.84
N TRP A 76 -0.99 -5.96 -8.39
CA TRP A 76 -0.34 -4.76 -7.88
C TRP A 76 -1.27 -3.52 -7.88
N VAL A 77 -2.33 -3.55 -8.68
CA VAL A 77 -3.36 -2.49 -8.75
C VAL A 77 -4.12 -2.38 -7.42
N ASP A 78 -4.25 -3.47 -6.66
CA ASP A 78 -4.93 -3.45 -5.35
C ASP A 78 -4.26 -2.46 -4.38
N ALA A 79 -2.94 -2.35 -4.43
CA ALA A 79 -2.21 -1.38 -3.62
C ALA A 79 -2.55 0.06 -4.02
N LEU A 80 -2.73 0.34 -5.31
CA LEU A 80 -3.17 1.66 -5.78
C LEU A 80 -4.61 1.96 -5.37
N ILE A 81 -5.48 0.95 -5.39
CA ILE A 81 -6.89 1.08 -4.97
C ILE A 81 -6.96 1.46 -3.49
N ILE A 82 -6.24 0.72 -2.64
CA ILE A 82 -6.19 1.03 -1.20
C ILE A 82 -5.61 2.42 -0.97
N GLN A 83 -4.51 2.79 -1.63
CA GLN A 83 -3.92 4.12 -1.50
C GLN A 83 -4.84 5.24 -1.96
N ALA A 84 -5.64 5.00 -3.00
CA ALA A 84 -6.59 6.00 -3.50
C ALA A 84 -7.76 6.21 -2.53
N ILE A 85 -8.20 5.17 -1.82
CA ILE A 85 -9.30 5.21 -0.85
C ILE A 85 -8.80 5.74 0.49
N GLN A 86 -7.78 5.10 1.06
CA GLN A 86 -7.22 5.37 2.37
C GLN A 86 -5.70 5.22 2.34
N PRO A 87 -4.96 6.33 2.28
CA PRO A 87 -3.49 6.30 2.29
C PRO A 87 -2.96 5.54 3.50
N SER A 88 -2.11 4.53 3.24
CA SER A 88 -1.67 3.59 4.26
C SER A 88 -0.21 3.20 4.09
N ILE A 89 0.45 2.81 5.17
CA ILE A 89 1.75 2.16 5.16
C ILE A 89 1.52 0.68 4.85
N PHE A 90 2.12 0.18 3.77
CA PHE A 90 1.96 -1.22 3.37
C PHE A 90 2.94 -2.15 4.07
N VAL A 91 2.49 -3.38 4.30
CA VAL A 91 3.37 -4.51 4.61
C VAL A 91 3.61 -5.29 3.32
N ALA A 92 4.89 -5.48 2.95
CA ALA A 92 5.27 -6.17 1.73
C ALA A 92 6.42 -7.16 1.97
N LYS A 93 6.61 -8.09 1.03
CA LYS A 93 7.76 -9.01 1.04
C LYS A 93 9.07 -8.24 0.87
N ALA A 94 10.12 -8.70 1.54
CA ALA A 94 11.46 -8.09 1.45
C ALA A 94 12.01 -8.05 0.01
N GLU A 95 11.63 -9.00 -0.83
CA GLU A 95 12.03 -9.11 -2.23
C GLU A 95 11.52 -7.93 -3.08
N VAL A 96 10.37 -7.34 -2.70
CA VAL A 96 9.80 -6.16 -3.39
C VAL A 96 10.75 -4.96 -3.33
N LYS A 97 11.55 -4.87 -2.28
CA LYS A 97 12.57 -3.81 -2.14
C LYS A 97 13.59 -3.81 -3.28
N GLN A 98 13.84 -4.98 -3.88
CA GLN A 98 14.81 -5.15 -4.97
C GLN A 98 14.22 -4.92 -6.35
N TRP A 99 12.90 -4.74 -6.46
CA TRP A 99 12.27 -4.52 -7.75
C TRP A 99 12.64 -3.13 -8.28
N PRO A 100 13.09 -3.05 -9.54
CA PRO A 100 13.37 -1.76 -10.17
C PRO A 100 12.13 -0.85 -10.08
N VAL A 101 12.33 0.43 -9.83
CA VAL A 101 11.26 1.44 -9.76
C VAL A 101 10.33 1.21 -8.56
N VAL A 102 9.62 0.07 -8.51
CA VAL A 102 8.62 -0.24 -7.48
C VAL A 102 9.26 -0.29 -6.09
N GLY A 103 10.44 -0.89 -5.95
CA GLY A 103 11.14 -0.97 -4.67
C GLY A 103 11.58 0.40 -4.14
N ALA A 104 12.00 1.30 -5.02
CA ALA A 104 12.35 2.67 -4.65
C ALA A 104 11.10 3.45 -4.18
N ILE A 105 10.00 3.35 -4.93
CA ILE A 105 8.71 3.96 -4.58
C ILE A 105 8.21 3.40 -3.24
N ALA A 106 8.15 2.08 -3.09
CA ALA A 106 7.69 1.43 -1.89
C ALA A 106 8.52 1.82 -0.65
N THR A 107 9.86 1.88 -0.80
CA THR A 107 10.75 2.30 0.29
C THR A 107 10.53 3.76 0.69
N ALA A 108 10.37 4.65 -0.28
CA ALA A 108 10.11 6.06 -0.02
C ALA A 108 8.72 6.28 0.62
N CYS A 109 7.76 5.40 0.33
CA CYS A 109 6.43 5.38 0.95
C CYS A 109 6.41 4.76 2.36
N GLY A 110 7.56 4.35 2.91
CA GLY A 110 7.64 3.79 4.25
C GLY A 110 7.14 2.35 4.38
N VAL A 111 7.15 1.57 3.30
CA VAL A 111 6.70 0.17 3.33
C VAL A 111 7.49 -0.65 4.36
N ILE A 112 6.77 -1.38 5.19
CA ILE A 112 7.30 -2.33 6.17
C ILE A 112 7.61 -3.65 5.48
N TYR A 113 8.89 -4.05 5.47
CA TYR A 113 9.32 -5.26 4.78
C TYR A 113 9.42 -6.47 5.69
N VAL A 114 8.87 -7.61 5.25
CA VAL A 114 8.92 -8.89 5.97
C VAL A 114 9.60 -9.99 5.18
N LYS A 115 10.53 -10.72 5.83
CA LYS A 115 11.11 -11.96 5.29
C LYS A 115 10.29 -13.14 5.79
N ARG A 116 9.69 -13.92 4.88
CA ARG A 116 8.78 -15.04 5.23
C ARG A 116 9.43 -16.15 6.04
N SER A 117 10.70 -16.43 5.81
CA SER A 117 11.45 -17.54 6.45
C SER A 117 12.05 -17.17 7.81
N SER A 118 11.75 -15.98 8.36
CA SER A 118 12.37 -15.48 9.59
C SER A 118 11.31 -15.13 10.63
N PRO A 119 11.16 -15.91 11.72
CA PRO A 119 10.26 -15.58 12.83
C PRO A 119 10.57 -14.21 13.45
N SER A 120 11.86 -13.85 13.54
CA SER A 120 12.28 -12.53 14.04
C SER A 120 11.86 -11.39 13.11
N SER A 121 11.87 -11.60 11.80
CA SER A 121 11.36 -10.63 10.83
C SER A 121 9.84 -10.45 10.94
N ALA A 122 9.10 -11.54 11.18
CA ALA A 122 7.66 -11.47 11.40
C ALA A 122 7.31 -10.67 12.67
N ARG A 123 8.03 -10.89 13.78
CA ARG A 123 7.84 -10.11 15.01
C ARG A 123 8.14 -8.64 14.79
N ARG A 124 9.27 -8.32 14.17
CA ARG A 124 9.64 -6.93 13.85
C ARG A 124 8.58 -6.26 12.98
N MET A 125 8.05 -6.94 11.98
CA MET A 125 6.97 -6.43 11.14
C MET A 125 5.72 -6.07 11.97
N VAL A 126 5.33 -6.93 12.92
CA VAL A 126 4.20 -6.65 13.84
C VAL A 126 4.49 -5.42 14.69
N ASP A 127 5.69 -5.32 15.25
CA ASP A 127 6.10 -4.17 16.10
C ASP A 127 6.14 -2.87 15.28
N ASP A 128 6.72 -2.88 14.08
CA ASP A 128 6.79 -1.72 13.18
C ASP A 128 5.39 -1.27 12.73
N ALA A 129 4.52 -2.21 12.41
CA ALA A 129 3.15 -1.93 11.99
C ALA A 129 2.29 -1.40 13.16
N ALA A 130 2.41 -1.98 14.36
CA ALA A 130 1.76 -1.47 15.56
C ALA A 130 2.27 -0.07 15.92
N HIS A 131 3.58 0.18 15.76
CA HIS A 131 4.14 1.52 15.94
C HIS A 131 3.57 2.53 14.95
N ALA A 132 3.41 2.16 13.68
CA ALA A 132 2.78 3.02 12.67
C ALA A 132 1.33 3.39 13.05
N LEU A 133 0.53 2.40 13.49
CA LEU A 133 -0.84 2.63 13.95
C LEU A 133 -0.88 3.58 15.15
N ARG A 134 -0.03 3.38 16.18
CA ARG A 134 0.06 4.29 17.35
C ARG A 134 0.46 5.71 16.98
N ASN A 135 1.19 5.89 15.88
CA ASN A 135 1.57 7.22 15.37
C ASN A 135 0.54 7.84 14.42
N GLY A 136 -0.66 7.30 14.35
CA GLY A 136 -1.75 7.88 13.57
C GLY A 136 -1.78 7.48 12.09
N PHE A 137 -0.98 6.48 11.66
CA PHE A 137 -0.98 6.00 10.27
C PHE A 137 -1.85 4.76 10.14
N HIS A 138 -2.60 4.67 9.05
CA HIS A 138 -3.22 3.41 8.65
C HIS A 138 -2.16 2.45 8.13
N VAL A 139 -2.34 1.16 8.39
CA VAL A 139 -1.49 0.10 7.87
C VAL A 139 -2.32 -0.80 6.97
N ALA A 140 -1.80 -1.16 5.80
CA ALA A 140 -2.47 -2.05 4.86
C ALA A 140 -1.63 -3.30 4.60
N CYS A 141 -2.29 -4.44 4.51
CA CYS A 141 -1.63 -5.69 4.18
C CYS A 141 -2.51 -6.64 3.36
N PHE A 142 -1.84 -7.52 2.63
CA PHE A 142 -2.44 -8.64 1.92
C PHE A 142 -2.02 -9.93 2.62
N PRO A 143 -2.81 -10.45 3.57
CA PRO A 143 -2.38 -11.57 4.42
C PRO A 143 -2.25 -12.89 3.68
N GLU A 144 -2.77 -13.02 2.46
CA GLU A 144 -2.47 -14.14 1.56
C GLU A 144 -0.98 -14.21 1.20
N GLY A 145 -0.29 -13.07 1.30
CA GLY A 145 1.14 -12.93 1.04
C GLY A 145 1.56 -13.21 -0.41
N THR A 146 0.64 -13.43 -1.33
CA THR A 146 0.88 -13.54 -2.78
C THR A 146 -0.41 -13.21 -3.51
N SER A 147 -0.30 -12.70 -4.73
CA SER A 147 -1.47 -12.51 -5.60
C SER A 147 -2.07 -13.86 -6.03
N SER A 148 -3.36 -13.83 -6.35
CA SER A 148 -4.15 -14.96 -6.86
C SER A 148 -4.90 -14.55 -8.13
N GLU A 149 -5.62 -15.48 -8.73
CA GLU A 149 -6.52 -15.18 -9.85
C GLU A 149 -7.86 -14.55 -9.39
N GLY A 150 -8.07 -14.41 -8.09
CA GLY A 150 -9.26 -13.81 -7.50
C GLY A 150 -10.49 -14.74 -7.46
N LEU A 151 -10.34 -16.01 -7.82
CA LEU A 151 -11.43 -16.99 -7.78
C LEU A 151 -11.73 -17.47 -6.36
N GLU A 152 -10.74 -17.43 -5.48
CA GLU A 152 -10.84 -17.80 -4.07
C GLU A 152 -9.89 -16.96 -3.22
N VAL A 153 -10.19 -16.83 -1.94
CA VAL A 153 -9.30 -16.22 -0.95
C VAL A 153 -8.38 -17.31 -0.40
N LYS A 154 -7.06 -17.12 -0.55
CA LYS A 154 -6.07 -18.06 -0.02
C LYS A 154 -5.97 -18.00 1.50
N ALA A 155 -5.30 -18.98 2.10
CA ALA A 155 -5.04 -19.00 3.53
C ALA A 155 -4.34 -17.72 3.99
N LEU A 156 -4.85 -17.13 5.06
CA LEU A 156 -4.37 -15.87 5.62
C LEU A 156 -3.28 -16.12 6.66
N HIS A 157 -2.20 -15.35 6.61
CA HIS A 157 -1.14 -15.38 7.62
C HIS A 157 -1.61 -14.67 8.90
N ALA A 158 -1.84 -15.42 9.98
CA ALA A 158 -2.40 -14.93 11.25
C ALA A 158 -1.58 -13.81 11.92
N ASN A 159 -0.24 -13.83 11.75
CA ASN A 159 0.66 -12.84 12.36
C ASN A 159 0.34 -11.39 11.94
N MET A 160 -0.32 -11.19 10.79
CA MET A 160 -0.74 -9.85 10.36
C MET A 160 -1.78 -9.23 11.28
N PHE A 161 -2.66 -10.06 11.86
CA PHE A 161 -3.73 -9.59 12.75
C PHE A 161 -3.22 -9.26 14.16
N GLU A 162 -2.09 -9.83 14.59
CA GLU A 162 -1.43 -9.46 15.86
C GLU A 162 -1.09 -7.97 15.94
N THR A 163 -0.87 -7.34 14.79
CA THR A 163 -0.61 -5.89 14.68
C THR A 163 -1.75 -5.06 15.28
N ALA A 164 -3.00 -5.45 15.03
CA ALA A 164 -4.17 -4.73 15.54
C ALA A 164 -4.40 -4.97 17.04
N ILE A 165 -3.99 -6.15 17.56
CA ILE A 165 -4.14 -6.51 18.97
C ILE A 165 -3.11 -5.79 19.84
N ARG A 166 -1.92 -5.51 19.32
CA ARG A 166 -0.82 -4.86 20.06
C ARG A 166 -0.87 -3.32 20.05
N GLN A 167 -2.01 -2.74 19.75
CA GLN A 167 -2.20 -1.29 19.83
C GLN A 167 -2.35 -0.77 21.25
N ASP A 168 -2.79 -1.66 22.14
CA ASP A 168 -2.90 -1.41 23.57
C ASP A 168 -1.53 -1.68 24.23
#